data_693b197c1f112fa8d36b34e75927b94c
#
_entry.id   693b197c1f112fa8d36b34e75927b94c
#
_cell.length_a   1.000
_cell.length_b   1.000
_cell.length_c   1.000
_cell.angle_alpha   90.00
_cell.angle_beta   90.00
_cell.angle_gamma   90.00
#
_symmetry.space_group_name_H-M   'P 1'
#
loop_
_entity.id
_entity.type
_entity.pdbx_description
1 polymer ?
#
loop_
_entity_poly.entity_id
_entity_poly.type
_entity_poly.pdbx_seq_one_letter_code
_entity_poly.pdbx_strand_id
1 'polypeptide(L)'
;VSEAAWANACSAIARNDPYTRGIVVLGLDAPAAELEASFATAAQFDLVKGFAVGRTIFGEAARKWLSGSIGDQEAIDDMARKYGDLCGKQIFQLLRYRIQC
;
A
#
# COMPACT_ATOMS: atom_id res chain seq x y z
N VAL A 1 -6.58 -5.01 9.90
CA VAL A 1 -5.75 -6.16 10.34
C VAL A 1 -4.94 -5.73 11.56
N SER A 2 -5.00 -6.52 12.61
CA SER A 2 -4.32 -6.23 13.87
C SER A 2 -2.81 -6.50 13.79
N GLU A 3 -2.08 -5.91 14.71
CA GLU A 3 -0.64 -6.18 14.86
C GLU A 3 -0.37 -7.66 15.12
N ALA A 4 -1.20 -8.31 15.95
CA ALA A 4 -1.08 -9.74 16.22
C ALA A 4 -1.26 -10.59 14.97
N ALA A 5 -2.20 -10.23 14.10
CA ALA A 5 -2.41 -10.94 12.83
C ALA A 5 -1.20 -10.77 11.91
N TRP A 6 -0.62 -9.58 11.84
CA TRP A 6 0.61 -9.35 11.07
C TRP A 6 1.78 -10.17 11.62
N ALA A 7 1.95 -10.20 12.93
CA ALA A 7 3.01 -10.98 13.56
C ALA A 7 2.85 -12.47 13.25
N ASN A 8 1.64 -13.00 13.31
CA ASN A 8 1.35 -14.40 12.99
C ASN A 8 1.64 -14.71 11.52
N ALA A 9 1.23 -13.83 10.61
CA ALA A 9 1.46 -14.00 9.18
C ALA A 9 2.95 -13.99 8.85
N CYS A 10 3.69 -13.02 9.36
CA CYS A 10 5.13 -12.93 9.17
C CYS A 10 5.86 -14.16 9.71
N SER A 11 5.47 -14.61 10.89
CA SER A 11 6.04 -15.80 11.53
C SER A 11 5.79 -17.06 10.70
N ALA A 12 4.56 -17.22 10.19
CA ALA A 12 4.20 -18.37 9.36
C ALA A 12 4.99 -18.38 8.04
N ILE A 13 5.14 -17.23 7.41
CA ILE A 13 5.92 -17.11 6.16
C ILE A 13 7.39 -17.44 6.42
N ALA A 14 7.97 -16.87 7.45
CA ALA A 14 9.37 -17.11 7.79
C ALA A 14 9.67 -18.58 8.07
N ARG A 15 8.73 -19.30 8.70
CA ARG A 15 8.90 -20.71 9.01
C ARG A 15 8.74 -21.62 7.80
N ASN A 16 7.92 -21.23 6.83
CA ASN A 16 7.54 -22.10 5.72
C ASN A 16 8.22 -21.75 4.40
N ASP A 17 8.83 -20.59 4.30
CA ASP A 17 9.49 -20.13 3.08
C ASP A 17 10.87 -19.54 3.38
N PRO A 18 11.94 -20.36 3.34
CA PRO A 18 13.30 -19.88 3.57
C PRO A 18 13.82 -18.97 2.45
N TYR A 19 13.11 -18.89 1.32
CA TYR A 19 13.51 -18.09 0.17
C TYR A 19 12.80 -16.75 0.08
N THR A 20 11.89 -16.46 1.00
CA THR A 20 11.16 -15.19 0.95
C THR A 20 12.10 -14.00 0.99
N ARG A 21 11.82 -12.99 0.16
CA ARG A 21 12.56 -11.72 0.14
C ARG A 21 11.77 -10.59 0.78
N GLY A 22 10.53 -10.83 1.11
CA GLY A 22 9.65 -9.87 1.74
C GLY A 22 8.21 -10.03 1.33
N ILE A 23 7.38 -9.19 1.93
CA ILE A 23 5.94 -9.13 1.69
C ILE A 23 5.60 -7.78 1.11
N VAL A 24 4.67 -7.73 0.15
CA VAL A 24 4.04 -6.48 -0.29
C VAL A 24 2.59 -6.49 0.16
N VAL A 25 2.12 -5.35 0.65
CA VAL A 25 0.75 -5.17 1.12
C VAL A 25 -0.15 -4.86 -0.07
N LEU A 26 -1.26 -5.57 -0.19
CA LEU A 26 -2.24 -5.33 -1.26
C LEU A 26 -3.34 -4.42 -0.77
N GLY A 27 -3.85 -3.57 -1.67
CA GLY A 27 -4.93 -2.63 -1.35
C GLY A 27 -6.31 -3.22 -1.52
N LEU A 28 -6.51 -4.07 -2.51
CA LEU A 28 -7.80 -4.73 -2.83
C LEU A 28 -8.99 -3.76 -2.86
N ASP A 29 -8.80 -2.57 -3.44
CA ASP A 29 -9.83 -1.53 -3.55
C ASP A 29 -10.26 -0.91 -2.22
N ALA A 30 -9.47 -1.05 -1.17
CA ALA A 30 -9.75 -0.44 0.13
C ALA A 30 -9.64 1.10 0.08
N PRO A 31 -10.42 1.82 0.90
CA PRO A 31 -10.27 3.28 1.02
C PRO A 31 -8.86 3.66 1.47
N ALA A 32 -8.39 4.83 1.02
CA ALA A 32 -7.04 5.31 1.32
C ALA A 32 -6.74 5.37 2.81
N ALA A 33 -7.71 5.78 3.63
CA ALA A 33 -7.54 5.85 5.09
C ALA A 33 -7.28 4.48 5.72
N GLU A 34 -7.96 3.44 5.23
CA GLU A 34 -7.71 2.07 5.69
C GLU A 34 -6.33 1.57 5.28
N LEU A 35 -5.90 1.90 4.07
CA LEU A 35 -4.57 1.55 3.60
C LEU A 35 -3.48 2.21 4.43
N GLU A 36 -3.66 3.47 4.79
CA GLU A 36 -2.71 4.19 5.64
C GLU A 36 -2.56 3.53 7.00
N ALA A 37 -3.69 3.14 7.61
CA ALA A 37 -3.67 2.44 8.89
C ALA A 37 -2.99 1.08 8.78
N SER A 38 -3.28 0.34 7.70
CA SER A 38 -2.63 -0.95 7.43
C SER A 38 -1.13 -0.80 7.21
N PHE A 39 -0.72 0.22 6.46
CA PHE A 39 0.71 0.48 6.21
C PHE A 39 1.43 0.85 7.51
N ALA A 40 0.80 1.64 8.37
CA ALA A 40 1.39 2.02 9.65
C ALA A 40 1.66 0.79 10.53
N THR A 41 0.71 -0.14 10.58
CA THR A 41 0.88 -1.38 11.33
C THR A 41 1.91 -2.31 10.66
N ALA A 42 1.78 -2.51 9.35
CA ALA A 42 2.66 -3.41 8.61
C ALA A 42 4.11 -2.95 8.58
N ALA A 43 4.35 -1.64 8.57
CA ALA A 43 5.70 -1.08 8.52
C ALA A 43 6.56 -1.43 9.76
N GLN A 44 5.94 -1.88 10.84
CA GLN A 44 6.66 -2.33 12.03
C GLN A 44 7.38 -3.67 11.83
N PHE A 45 7.06 -4.39 10.77
CA PHE A 45 7.61 -5.71 10.50
C PHE A 45 8.65 -5.63 9.38
N ASP A 46 9.85 -6.09 9.64
CA ASP A 46 10.97 -6.05 8.68
C ASP A 46 10.70 -6.80 7.39
N LEU A 47 9.84 -7.82 7.45
CA LEU A 47 9.50 -8.61 6.28
C LEU A 47 8.66 -7.83 5.26
N VAL A 48 7.96 -6.78 5.69
CA VAL A 48 7.15 -5.92 4.81
C VAL A 48 8.07 -4.94 4.08
N LYS A 49 8.09 -5.04 2.74
CA LYS A 49 9.01 -4.26 1.90
C LYS A 49 8.33 -3.17 1.08
N GLY A 50 7.02 -3.25 0.90
CA GLY A 50 6.33 -2.28 0.08
C GLY A 50 4.86 -2.60 -0.10
N PHE A 51 4.26 -2.02 -1.12
CA PHE A 51 2.86 -2.22 -1.42
C PHE A 51 2.62 -2.48 -2.91
N ALA A 52 1.48 -3.10 -3.21
CA ALA A 52 0.98 -3.26 -4.57
C ALA A 52 -0.50 -2.85 -4.57
N VAL A 53 -0.78 -1.64 -5.01
CA VAL A 53 -2.10 -1.02 -4.96
C VAL A 53 -2.48 -0.56 -6.36
N GLY A 54 -3.69 -0.85 -6.77
CA GLY A 54 -4.19 -0.47 -8.10
C GLY A 54 -5.48 0.34 -8.02
N ARG A 55 -6.61 -0.33 -7.83
CA ARG A 55 -7.93 0.30 -7.92
C ARG A 55 -8.14 1.45 -6.93
N THR A 56 -7.55 1.42 -5.78
CA THR A 56 -7.59 2.54 -4.83
C THR A 56 -7.01 3.82 -5.46
N ILE A 57 -6.00 3.67 -6.32
CA ILE A 57 -5.37 4.79 -7.01
C ILE A 57 -6.16 5.21 -8.25
N PHE A 58 -6.51 4.27 -9.13
CA PHE A 58 -7.05 4.60 -10.45
C PHE A 58 -8.55 4.36 -10.60
N GLY A 59 -9.22 3.68 -9.67
CA GLY A 59 -10.62 3.25 -9.85
C GLY A 59 -11.59 4.39 -10.11
N GLU A 60 -11.51 5.46 -9.33
CA GLU A 60 -12.39 6.63 -9.50
C GLU A 60 -12.08 7.38 -10.79
N ALA A 61 -10.81 7.64 -11.06
CA ALA A 61 -10.40 8.32 -12.27
C ALA A 61 -10.81 7.54 -13.52
N ALA A 62 -10.65 6.23 -13.49
CA ALA A 62 -11.04 5.35 -14.60
C ALA A 62 -12.55 5.41 -14.86
N ARG A 63 -13.37 5.33 -13.81
CA ARG A 63 -14.82 5.42 -13.96
C ARG A 63 -15.26 6.75 -14.56
N LYS A 64 -14.71 7.84 -14.07
CA LYS A 64 -15.03 9.19 -14.56
C LYS A 64 -14.57 9.40 -15.99
N TRP A 65 -13.40 8.91 -16.32
CA TRP A 65 -12.85 9.00 -17.67
C TRP A 65 -13.67 8.17 -18.66
N LEU A 66 -13.99 6.94 -18.31
CA LEU A 66 -14.81 6.06 -19.16
C LEU A 66 -16.22 6.58 -19.37
N SER A 67 -16.80 7.25 -18.38
CA SER A 67 -18.12 7.87 -18.50
C SER A 67 -18.10 9.21 -19.23
N GLY A 68 -16.94 9.74 -19.56
CA GLY A 68 -16.78 11.04 -20.23
C GLY A 68 -16.87 12.23 -19.29
N SER A 69 -16.90 12.02 -17.98
CA SER A 69 -17.00 13.11 -16.99
C SER A 69 -15.75 13.93 -16.87
N ILE A 70 -14.57 13.34 -17.15
CA ILE A 70 -13.27 14.01 -17.12
C ILE A 70 -12.47 13.64 -18.37
N GLY A 71 -11.52 14.52 -18.74
CA GLY A 71 -10.61 14.27 -19.85
C GLY A 71 -9.35 13.54 -19.44
N ASP A 72 -8.48 13.28 -20.42
CA ASP A 72 -7.26 12.52 -20.25
C ASP A 72 -6.34 13.14 -19.19
N GLN A 73 -6.09 14.45 -19.30
CA GLN A 73 -5.15 15.13 -18.41
C GLN A 73 -5.63 15.11 -16.95
N GLU A 74 -6.92 15.33 -16.75
CA GLU A 74 -7.51 15.30 -15.41
C GLU A 74 -7.41 13.91 -14.77
N ALA A 75 -7.66 12.86 -15.57
CA ALA A 75 -7.51 11.48 -15.12
C ALA A 75 -6.06 11.16 -14.74
N ILE A 76 -5.11 11.57 -15.58
CA ILE A 76 -3.68 11.38 -15.33
C ILE A 76 -3.25 12.09 -14.05
N ASP A 77 -3.65 13.34 -13.88
CA ASP A 77 -3.28 14.14 -12.70
C ASP A 77 -3.85 13.54 -11.42
N ASP A 78 -5.08 13.06 -11.45
CA ASP A 78 -5.72 12.41 -10.29
C ASP A 78 -4.96 11.14 -9.88
N MET A 79 -4.67 10.28 -10.84
CA MET A 79 -3.94 9.04 -10.57
C MET A 79 -2.53 9.30 -10.07
N ALA A 80 -1.83 10.25 -10.68
CA ALA A 80 -0.47 10.62 -10.30
C ALA A 80 -0.43 11.18 -8.87
N ARG A 81 -1.39 12.02 -8.50
CA ARG A 81 -1.49 12.59 -7.15
C ARG A 81 -1.73 11.50 -6.11
N LYS A 82 -2.69 10.61 -6.37
CA LYS A 82 -3.02 9.53 -5.44
C LYS A 82 -1.85 8.56 -5.24
N TYR A 83 -1.18 8.22 -6.32
CA TYR A 83 0.00 7.36 -6.24
C TYR A 83 1.14 8.04 -5.48
N GLY A 84 1.40 9.31 -5.78
CA GLY A 84 2.43 10.08 -5.09
C GLY A 84 2.19 10.20 -3.60
N ASP A 85 0.93 10.43 -3.19
CA ASP A 85 0.55 10.51 -1.78
C ASP A 85 0.81 9.18 -1.06
N LEU A 86 0.43 8.06 -1.67
CA LEU A 86 0.67 6.74 -1.08
C LEU A 86 2.16 6.41 -0.99
N CYS A 87 2.94 6.71 -2.03
CA CYS A 87 4.39 6.50 -2.03
C CYS A 87 5.06 7.31 -0.93
N GLY A 88 4.70 8.58 -0.76
CA GLY A 88 5.26 9.42 0.28
C GLY A 88 5.00 8.88 1.67
N LYS A 89 3.76 8.47 1.94
CA LYS A 89 3.38 7.92 3.24
C LYS A 89 4.04 6.57 3.52
N GLN A 90 4.05 5.68 2.55
CA GLN A 90 4.66 4.36 2.68
C GLN A 90 6.16 4.48 2.94
N ILE A 91 6.87 5.26 2.14
CA ILE A 91 8.32 5.45 2.27
C ILE A 91 8.64 6.07 3.63
N PHE A 92 7.89 7.09 4.04
CA PHE A 92 8.11 7.75 5.32
C PHE A 92 7.96 6.79 6.49
N GLN A 93 6.93 5.95 6.48
CA GLN A 93 6.70 4.97 7.54
C GLN A 93 7.79 3.91 7.59
N LEU A 94 8.19 3.37 6.44
CA LEU A 94 9.26 2.38 6.35
C LEU A 94 10.58 2.95 6.85
N LEU A 95 10.93 4.17 6.46
CA LEU A 95 12.15 4.83 6.91
C LEU A 95 12.14 5.09 8.41
N ARG A 96 10.99 5.52 8.93
CA ARG A 96 10.84 5.80 10.35
C ARG A 96 11.17 4.59 11.21
N TYR A 97 10.67 3.43 10.85
CA TYR A 97 10.91 2.21 11.63
C TYR A 97 12.28 1.60 11.37
N ARG A 98 12.80 1.70 10.17
CA ARG A 98 14.12 1.17 9.84
C ARG A 98 15.26 1.96 10.45
N ILE A 99 15.11 3.27 10.56
CA ILE A 99 16.13 4.12 11.16
C ILE A 99 16.25 3.86 12.67
N GLN A 100 15.16 3.42 13.29
CA GLN A 100 15.14 3.12 14.72
C GLN A 100 15.72 1.74 15.05
N CYS A 101 15.88 0.90 14.06
CA CYS A 101 16.54 -0.39 14.21
C CYS A 101 18.02 -0.24 13.98
#